data_aa019fa02cec43695d3e83c8853723ec
#
_entry.id   aa019fa02cec43695d3e83c8853723ec
#
_cell.length_a   1.000
_cell.length_b   1.000
_cell.length_c   1.000
_cell.angle_alpha   90.00
_cell.angle_beta   90.00
_cell.angle_gamma   90.00
#
_symmetry.space_group_name_H-M   'P 1'
#
loop_
_entity.id
_entity.type
_entity.pdbx_description
1 polymer ?
#
loop_
_entity_poly.entity_id
_entity_poly.type
_entity_poly.pdbx_seq_one_letter_code
_entity_poly.pdbx_strand_id
1 'polypeptide(L)'
;MIVAIVNQKGGTGKTTIAVNLAFGTANAKYPTALVDADTQATCLHFYGNQDIENLTVCSAGDDVRETVQQLSKDHRFVFIDTAPHDNDSMYLAMVTADLIIIPTRPRPFDLHSSEKVVEMLRSIENEYGYTPCYFLLNQVKHGTILGRETLDYIQHNFELPVLKTQIHDYEIYGQAPLSGQSVFLYAPKHKAAQELRNLLREMNKIYKSQ
;
A
#
# COMPACT_ATOMS: atom_id res chain seq x y z
N MET A 1 -0.17 8.15 11.41
CA MET A 1 -0.99 7.74 10.24
C MET A 1 -0.70 6.27 9.94
N ILE A 2 -1.72 5.47 10.04
CA ILE A 2 -1.67 4.03 9.76
C ILE A 2 -2.27 3.81 8.37
N VAL A 3 -1.54 3.14 7.48
CA VAL A 3 -1.95 2.91 6.08
C VAL A 3 -1.94 1.42 5.79
N ALA A 4 -3.10 0.86 5.47
CA ALA A 4 -3.22 -0.53 5.04
C ALA A 4 -3.17 -0.62 3.51
N ILE A 5 -2.30 -1.48 2.98
CA ILE A 5 -2.20 -1.78 1.56
C ILE A 5 -2.81 -3.16 1.33
N VAL A 6 -4.00 -3.20 0.77
CA VAL A 6 -4.85 -4.38 0.73
C VAL A 6 -5.28 -4.75 -0.69
N ASN A 7 -5.27 -6.00 -1.02
CA ASN A 7 -5.96 -6.60 -2.18
C ASN A 7 -5.88 -8.12 -2.07
N GLN A 8 -6.96 -8.83 -2.37
CA GLN A 8 -6.98 -10.29 -2.37
C GLN A 8 -6.16 -10.90 -3.51
N LYS A 9 -5.95 -10.14 -4.59
CA LYS A 9 -5.20 -10.62 -5.75
C LYS A 9 -3.70 -10.58 -5.49
N GLY A 10 -3.02 -11.68 -5.74
CA GLY A 10 -1.56 -11.75 -5.78
C GLY A 10 -0.99 -10.94 -6.97
N GLY A 11 0.19 -10.34 -6.79
CA GLY A 11 0.90 -9.62 -7.84
C GLY A 11 0.32 -8.24 -8.21
N THR A 12 -0.59 -7.67 -7.42
CA THR A 12 -1.07 -6.29 -7.62
C THR A 12 -0.10 -5.23 -7.14
N GLY A 13 0.98 -5.65 -6.43
CA GLY A 13 2.05 -4.78 -5.99
C GLY A 13 1.89 -4.24 -4.56
N LYS A 14 1.11 -4.90 -3.70
CA LYS A 14 0.95 -4.52 -2.28
C LYS A 14 2.30 -4.29 -1.61
N THR A 15 3.12 -5.33 -1.55
CA THR A 15 4.47 -5.30 -0.96
C THR A 15 5.35 -4.22 -1.58
N THR A 16 5.35 -4.10 -2.91
CA THR A 16 6.14 -3.09 -3.61
C THR A 16 5.73 -1.67 -3.19
N ILE A 17 4.44 -1.40 -3.09
CA ILE A 17 3.92 -0.10 -2.67
C ILE A 17 4.22 0.13 -1.19
N ALA A 18 3.91 -0.82 -0.30
CA ALA A 18 4.16 -0.71 1.14
C ALA A 18 5.62 -0.39 1.46
N VAL A 19 6.55 -1.17 0.91
CA VAL A 19 8.00 -0.97 1.07
C VAL A 19 8.41 0.42 0.60
N ASN A 20 8.06 0.80 -0.63
CA ASN A 20 8.51 2.08 -1.17
C ASN A 20 7.89 3.28 -0.44
N LEU A 21 6.64 3.20 0.03
CA LEU A 21 6.04 4.25 0.85
C LEU A 21 6.75 4.37 2.20
N ALA A 22 7.05 3.24 2.87
CA ALA A 22 7.77 3.23 4.14
C ALA A 22 9.17 3.83 3.99
N PHE A 23 9.95 3.41 3.00
CA PHE A 23 11.27 3.98 2.72
C PHE A 23 11.21 5.47 2.35
N GLY A 24 10.19 5.87 1.60
CA GLY A 24 10.02 7.26 1.20
C GLY A 24 9.72 8.19 2.38
N THR A 25 8.96 7.73 3.37
CA THR A 25 8.67 8.48 4.60
C THR A 25 9.85 8.50 5.55
N ALA A 26 10.54 7.38 5.74
CA ALA A 26 11.77 7.30 6.54
C ALA A 26 12.88 8.19 5.98
N ASN A 27 13.09 8.15 4.66
CA ASN A 27 14.06 9.02 3.98
C ASN A 27 13.72 10.51 4.10
N ALA A 28 12.44 10.86 4.30
CA ALA A 28 12.00 12.21 4.65
C ALA A 28 12.13 12.53 6.16
N LYS A 29 12.83 11.69 6.91
CA LYS A 29 13.15 11.80 8.35
C LYS A 29 11.91 11.72 9.26
N TYR A 30 10.92 10.93 8.88
CA TYR A 30 9.79 10.63 9.75
C TYR A 30 9.94 9.22 10.33
N PRO A 31 9.84 9.03 11.67
CA PRO A 31 9.78 7.70 12.27
C PRO A 31 8.68 6.88 11.59
N THR A 32 9.05 5.79 10.98
CA THR A 32 8.19 4.97 10.11
C THR A 32 8.32 3.50 10.46
N ALA A 33 7.20 2.79 10.53
CA ALA A 33 7.18 1.34 10.62
C ALA A 33 6.58 0.72 9.35
N LEU A 34 7.14 -0.41 8.94
CA LEU A 34 6.61 -1.31 7.93
C LEU A 34 6.28 -2.64 8.61
N VAL A 35 5.01 -2.98 8.66
CA VAL A 35 4.49 -4.21 9.25
C VAL A 35 4.20 -5.21 8.15
N ASP A 36 4.92 -6.33 8.17
CA ASP A 36 4.72 -7.45 7.26
C ASP A 36 3.68 -8.40 7.86
N ALA A 37 2.47 -8.36 7.32
CA ALA A 37 1.36 -9.23 7.69
C ALA A 37 1.18 -10.41 6.70
N ASP A 38 2.16 -10.64 5.81
CA ASP A 38 2.21 -11.81 4.95
C ASP A 38 3.03 -12.92 5.62
N THR A 39 2.47 -14.10 5.75
CA THR A 39 3.16 -15.28 6.29
C THR A 39 4.40 -15.67 5.48
N GLN A 40 4.51 -15.23 4.22
CA GLN A 40 5.72 -15.40 3.41
C GLN A 40 6.85 -14.44 3.84
N ALA A 41 6.55 -13.46 4.68
CA ALA A 41 7.50 -12.53 5.28
C ALA A 41 8.46 -11.87 4.26
N THR A 42 7.93 -11.47 3.11
CA THR A 42 8.72 -10.91 1.99
C THR A 42 9.42 -9.62 2.39
N CYS A 43 8.74 -8.72 3.11
CA CYS A 43 9.34 -7.48 3.57
C CYS A 43 10.48 -7.74 4.55
N LEU A 44 10.27 -8.64 5.50
CA LEU A 44 11.28 -9.03 6.48
C LEU A 44 12.49 -9.70 5.83
N HIS A 45 12.27 -10.58 4.86
CA HIS A 45 13.34 -11.28 4.17
C HIS A 45 14.29 -10.32 3.46
N PHE A 46 13.78 -9.34 2.74
CA PHE A 46 14.60 -8.40 1.96
C PHE A 46 15.11 -7.21 2.76
N TYR A 47 14.37 -6.76 3.77
CA TYR A 47 14.61 -5.47 4.42
C TYR A 47 14.75 -5.52 5.95
N GLY A 48 14.36 -6.63 6.61
CA GLY A 48 14.30 -6.72 8.07
C GLY A 48 15.67 -6.62 8.77
N ASN A 49 16.76 -6.98 8.09
CA ASN A 49 18.11 -6.94 8.64
C ASN A 49 18.89 -5.66 8.24
N GLN A 50 18.23 -4.69 7.66
CA GLN A 50 18.87 -3.44 7.23
C GLN A 50 18.73 -2.38 8.32
N ASP A 51 19.85 -1.77 8.68
CA ASP A 51 19.85 -0.58 9.54
C ASP A 51 19.53 0.65 8.69
N ILE A 52 18.27 1.01 8.64
CA ILE A 52 17.78 2.16 7.89
C ILE A 52 17.27 3.19 8.88
N GLU A 53 17.91 4.34 8.87
CA GLU A 53 17.52 5.45 9.74
C GLU A 53 16.02 5.77 9.63
N ASN A 54 15.37 5.86 10.78
CA ASN A 54 13.94 6.14 10.90
C ASN A 54 12.98 5.07 10.33
N LEU A 55 13.45 3.86 10.02
CA LEU A 55 12.60 2.77 9.53
C LEU A 55 12.73 1.53 10.42
N THR A 56 11.60 1.08 10.95
CA THR A 56 11.45 -0.22 11.61
C THR A 56 10.70 -1.15 10.67
N VAL A 57 11.25 -2.33 10.40
CA VAL A 57 10.57 -3.39 9.64
C VAL A 57 10.34 -4.58 10.57
N CYS A 58 9.09 -5.00 10.73
CA CYS A 58 8.74 -6.10 11.63
C CYS A 58 7.59 -6.95 11.09
N SER A 59 7.43 -8.15 11.66
CA SER A 59 6.25 -8.97 11.43
C SER A 59 5.03 -8.40 12.16
N ALA A 60 3.85 -8.68 11.64
CA ALA A 60 2.60 -8.42 12.34
C ALA A 60 2.41 -9.30 13.60
N GLY A 61 3.21 -10.36 13.76
CA GLY A 61 3.01 -11.33 14.85
C GLY A 61 1.68 -12.07 14.73
N ASP A 62 1.12 -12.46 15.87
CA ASP A 62 -0.15 -13.18 15.92
C ASP A 62 -1.37 -12.23 15.81
N ASP A 63 -1.19 -10.95 16.10
CA ASP A 63 -2.24 -9.92 16.04
C ASP A 63 -1.71 -8.63 15.39
N VAL A 64 -2.15 -8.40 14.15
CA VAL A 64 -1.85 -7.20 13.37
C VAL A 64 -2.24 -5.93 14.12
N ARG A 65 -3.40 -5.92 14.76
CA ARG A 65 -3.96 -4.76 15.44
C ARG A 65 -3.11 -4.36 16.64
N GLU A 66 -2.73 -5.33 17.48
CA GLU A 66 -1.90 -5.07 18.67
C GLU A 66 -0.53 -4.52 18.25
N THR A 67 0.13 -5.17 17.28
CA THR A 67 1.42 -4.74 16.75
C THR A 67 1.37 -3.31 16.21
N VAL A 68 0.37 -3.00 15.38
CA VAL A 68 0.20 -1.67 14.80
C VAL A 68 -0.08 -0.61 15.86
N GLN A 69 -0.92 -0.91 16.85
CA GLN A 69 -1.20 0.01 17.96
C GLN A 69 0.04 0.31 18.80
N GLN A 70 0.89 -0.66 19.05
CA GLN A 70 2.16 -0.44 19.76
C GLN A 70 3.10 0.45 18.94
N LEU A 71 3.30 0.14 17.67
CA LEU A 71 4.19 0.91 16.79
C LEU A 71 3.70 2.34 16.57
N SER A 72 2.40 2.58 16.53
CA SER A 72 1.83 3.91 16.31
C SER A 72 2.13 4.91 17.44
N LYS A 73 2.59 4.45 18.61
CA LYS A 73 3.00 5.32 19.73
C LYS A 73 4.31 6.04 19.44
N ASP A 74 5.25 5.38 18.76
CA ASP A 74 6.61 5.87 18.54
C ASP A 74 6.88 6.21 17.06
N HIS A 75 6.01 5.76 16.15
CA HIS A 75 6.16 5.97 14.71
C HIS A 75 5.05 6.89 14.18
N ARG A 76 5.47 7.89 13.41
CA ARG A 76 4.53 8.81 12.77
C ARG A 76 3.72 8.17 11.62
N PHE A 77 4.34 7.21 10.95
CA PHE A 77 3.72 6.43 9.88
C PHE A 77 3.88 4.94 10.14
N VAL A 78 2.80 4.20 9.95
CA VAL A 78 2.81 2.74 9.98
C VAL A 78 2.18 2.24 8.70
N PHE A 79 2.94 1.51 7.89
CA PHE A 79 2.46 0.87 6.67
C PHE A 79 2.26 -0.62 6.94
N ILE A 80 1.11 -1.16 6.51
CA ILE A 80 0.79 -2.58 6.69
C ILE A 80 0.74 -3.22 5.30
N ASP A 81 1.65 -4.15 5.05
CA ASP A 81 1.62 -5.03 3.87
C ASP A 81 0.82 -6.29 4.19
N THR A 82 -0.23 -6.58 3.43
CA THR A 82 -1.11 -7.73 3.69
C THR A 82 -0.89 -8.86 2.69
N ALA A 83 -1.07 -10.10 3.16
CA ALA A 83 -1.05 -11.28 2.31
C ALA A 83 -2.25 -11.31 1.34
N PRO A 84 -2.09 -11.88 0.14
CA PRO A 84 -3.23 -12.24 -0.68
C PRO A 84 -4.00 -13.39 0.00
N HIS A 85 -5.33 -13.38 -0.08
CA HIS A 85 -6.23 -14.43 0.43
C HIS A 85 -6.24 -14.67 1.96
N ASP A 86 -5.52 -13.88 2.75
CA ASP A 86 -5.64 -13.86 4.21
C ASP A 86 -6.67 -12.80 4.61
N ASN A 87 -7.92 -13.26 4.76
CA ASN A 87 -9.03 -12.37 5.06
C ASN A 87 -8.97 -11.81 6.48
N ASP A 88 -8.48 -12.57 7.44
CA ASP A 88 -8.45 -12.18 8.84
C ASP A 88 -7.41 -11.07 9.08
N SER A 89 -6.17 -11.27 8.63
CA SER A 89 -5.13 -10.25 8.70
C SER A 89 -5.50 -9.00 7.91
N MET A 90 -6.12 -9.16 6.73
CA MET A 90 -6.59 -8.04 5.92
C MET A 90 -7.69 -7.26 6.63
N TYR A 91 -8.67 -7.93 7.22
CA TYR A 91 -9.75 -7.30 8.01
C TYR A 91 -9.17 -6.49 9.17
N LEU A 92 -8.28 -7.09 9.97
CA LEU A 92 -7.64 -6.42 11.11
C LEU A 92 -6.80 -5.21 10.66
N ALA A 93 -6.09 -5.33 9.54
CA ALA A 93 -5.35 -4.21 8.96
C ALA A 93 -6.27 -3.06 8.53
N MET A 94 -7.40 -3.38 7.88
CA MET A 94 -8.38 -2.37 7.44
C MET A 94 -9.08 -1.68 8.62
N VAL A 95 -9.48 -2.43 9.66
CA VAL A 95 -10.12 -1.86 10.87
C VAL A 95 -9.17 -0.92 11.62
N THR A 96 -7.86 -1.17 11.56
CA THR A 96 -6.86 -0.39 12.30
C THR A 96 -6.37 0.83 11.52
N ALA A 97 -6.60 0.89 10.21
CA ALA A 97 -6.03 1.90 9.33
C ALA A 97 -6.75 3.25 9.39
N ASP A 98 -5.98 4.34 9.28
CA ASP A 98 -6.48 5.69 9.02
C ASP A 98 -6.73 5.91 7.51
N LEU A 99 -6.07 5.11 6.66
CA LEU A 99 -6.18 5.18 5.20
C LEU A 99 -5.98 3.79 4.60
N ILE A 100 -6.89 3.39 3.72
CA ILE A 100 -6.80 2.12 2.98
C ILE A 100 -6.45 2.42 1.53
N ILE A 101 -5.46 1.70 0.98
CA ILE A 101 -5.08 1.75 -0.43
C ILE A 101 -5.27 0.37 -1.05
N ILE A 102 -5.99 0.32 -2.17
CA ILE A 102 -6.22 -0.89 -2.95
C ILE A 102 -5.44 -0.79 -4.26
N PRO A 103 -4.18 -1.28 -4.31
CA PRO A 103 -3.44 -1.33 -5.57
C PRO A 103 -4.11 -2.31 -6.52
N THR A 104 -4.45 -1.86 -7.72
CA THR A 104 -5.04 -2.70 -8.76
C THR A 104 -4.38 -2.45 -10.10
N ARG A 105 -4.22 -3.51 -10.89
CA ARG A 105 -3.74 -3.39 -12.27
C ARG A 105 -4.93 -3.05 -13.18
N PRO A 106 -4.72 -2.29 -14.26
CA PRO A 106 -5.77 -2.00 -15.22
C PRO A 106 -6.09 -3.23 -16.07
N ARG A 107 -6.68 -4.25 -15.44
CA ARG A 107 -7.08 -5.52 -16.04
C ARG A 107 -8.44 -5.97 -15.47
N PRO A 108 -9.40 -6.41 -16.29
CA PRO A 108 -10.74 -6.77 -15.82
C PRO A 108 -10.77 -7.79 -14.68
N PHE A 109 -9.96 -8.85 -14.76
CA PHE A 109 -9.91 -9.88 -13.72
C PHE A 109 -9.32 -9.39 -12.38
N ASP A 110 -8.50 -8.35 -12.40
CA ASP A 110 -7.94 -7.80 -11.17
C ASP A 110 -8.97 -6.90 -10.46
N LEU A 111 -9.82 -6.24 -11.22
CA LEU A 111 -10.94 -5.45 -10.71
C LEU A 111 -11.99 -6.34 -10.02
N HIS A 112 -12.36 -7.46 -10.65
CA HIS A 112 -13.28 -8.41 -10.05
C HIS A 112 -12.77 -8.94 -8.68
N SER A 113 -11.46 -9.16 -8.56
CA SER A 113 -10.86 -9.59 -7.28
C SER A 113 -10.95 -8.52 -6.18
N SER A 114 -11.15 -7.25 -6.54
CA SER A 114 -11.31 -6.15 -5.59
C SER A 114 -12.73 -6.06 -5.01
N GLU A 115 -13.73 -6.73 -5.61
CA GLU A 115 -15.12 -6.74 -5.12
C GLU A 115 -15.19 -7.20 -3.68
N LYS A 116 -14.51 -8.30 -3.34
CA LYS A 116 -14.49 -8.84 -1.99
C LYS A 116 -13.83 -7.90 -0.97
N VAL A 117 -12.82 -7.12 -1.40
CA VAL A 117 -12.20 -6.11 -0.54
C VAL A 117 -13.18 -4.98 -0.26
N VAL A 118 -13.95 -4.56 -1.27
CA VAL A 118 -14.97 -3.52 -1.13
C VAL A 118 -16.14 -4.00 -0.27
N GLU A 119 -16.57 -5.26 -0.41
CA GLU A 119 -17.57 -5.86 0.48
C GLU A 119 -17.11 -5.88 1.94
N MET A 120 -15.86 -6.27 2.17
CA MET A 120 -15.24 -6.24 3.50
C MET A 120 -15.18 -4.81 4.06
N LEU A 121 -14.78 -3.83 3.24
CA LEU A 121 -14.78 -2.41 3.62
C LEU A 121 -16.17 -1.94 4.07
N ARG A 122 -17.20 -2.24 3.29
CA ARG A 122 -18.57 -1.85 3.64
C ARG A 122 -19.04 -2.47 4.95
N SER A 123 -18.67 -3.73 5.22
CA SER A 123 -18.93 -4.37 6.52
C SER A 123 -18.24 -3.64 7.67
N ILE A 124 -16.97 -3.27 7.49
CA ILE A 124 -16.18 -2.51 8.47
C ILE A 124 -16.79 -1.12 8.70
N GLU A 125 -17.18 -0.41 7.65
CA GLU A 125 -17.79 0.92 7.76
C GLU A 125 -19.13 0.90 8.51
N ASN A 126 -19.93 -0.16 8.37
CA ASN A 126 -21.16 -0.34 9.09
C ASN A 126 -20.94 -0.57 10.60
N GLU A 127 -19.83 -1.18 10.98
CA GLU A 127 -19.54 -1.55 12.38
C GLU A 127 -18.69 -0.50 13.11
N TYR A 128 -17.68 0.05 12.42
CA TYR A 128 -16.66 0.92 13.03
C TYR A 128 -16.69 2.36 12.51
N GLY A 129 -17.50 2.66 11.51
CA GLY A 129 -17.56 3.96 10.86
C GLY A 129 -16.66 4.08 9.63
N TYR A 130 -16.75 5.24 8.99
CA TYR A 130 -16.08 5.53 7.72
C TYR A 130 -14.56 5.54 7.85
N THR A 131 -13.88 4.80 6.97
CA THR A 131 -12.43 4.86 6.78
C THR A 131 -12.13 5.24 5.32
N PRO A 132 -11.33 6.28 5.07
CA PRO A 132 -10.93 6.65 3.72
C PRO A 132 -10.27 5.48 2.98
N CYS A 133 -10.85 5.12 1.85
CA CYS A 133 -10.36 4.03 1.02
C CYS A 133 -10.24 4.48 -0.44
N TYR A 134 -9.10 4.20 -1.06
CA TYR A 134 -8.80 4.63 -2.42
C TYR A 134 -8.21 3.50 -3.25
N PHE A 135 -8.65 3.40 -4.48
CA PHE A 135 -7.94 2.61 -5.47
C PHE A 135 -6.67 3.32 -5.93
N LEU A 136 -5.60 2.54 -6.13
CA LEU A 136 -4.36 2.97 -6.76
C LEU A 136 -4.15 2.17 -8.05
N LEU A 137 -4.18 2.83 -9.21
CA LEU A 137 -3.78 2.18 -10.45
C LEU A 137 -2.29 1.91 -10.43
N ASN A 138 -1.93 0.63 -10.44
CA ASN A 138 -0.56 0.14 -10.38
C ASN A 138 -0.21 -0.70 -11.61
N GLN A 139 1.08 -0.77 -11.96
CA GLN A 139 1.58 -1.46 -13.14
C GLN A 139 0.88 -0.99 -14.44
N VAL A 140 0.63 0.31 -14.53
CA VAL A 140 0.02 0.93 -15.70
C VAL A 140 1.04 0.95 -16.85
N LYS A 141 0.63 0.48 -18.02
CA LYS A 141 1.47 0.56 -19.21
C LYS A 141 1.29 1.92 -19.89
N HIS A 142 2.40 2.54 -20.27
CA HIS A 142 2.36 3.79 -21.01
C HIS A 142 1.60 3.65 -22.34
N GLY A 143 0.79 4.66 -22.66
CA GLY A 143 0.11 4.73 -23.96
C GLY A 143 -1.07 3.77 -24.13
N THR A 144 -1.58 3.13 -23.07
CA THR A 144 -2.73 2.25 -23.13
C THR A 144 -4.04 2.95 -22.72
N ILE A 145 -5.13 2.60 -23.39
CA ILE A 145 -6.49 3.09 -23.09
C ILE A 145 -7.03 2.46 -21.79
N LEU A 146 -6.52 1.28 -21.43
CA LEU A 146 -6.97 0.46 -20.28
C LEU A 146 -7.03 1.23 -18.95
N GLY A 147 -6.10 2.16 -18.75
CA GLY A 147 -6.10 2.98 -17.52
C GLY A 147 -7.37 3.83 -17.39
N ARG A 148 -7.86 4.42 -18.49
CA ARG A 148 -9.08 5.24 -18.49
C ARG A 148 -10.33 4.38 -18.31
N GLU A 149 -10.45 3.28 -19.06
CA GLU A 149 -11.57 2.35 -18.94
C GLU A 149 -11.65 1.75 -17.53
N THR A 150 -10.51 1.49 -16.90
CA THR A 150 -10.44 1.02 -15.53
C THR A 150 -10.94 2.06 -14.53
N LEU A 151 -10.61 3.33 -14.72
CA LEU A 151 -11.13 4.43 -13.87
C LEU A 151 -12.65 4.49 -13.94
N ASP A 152 -13.19 4.48 -15.15
CA ASP A 152 -14.63 4.52 -15.39
C ASP A 152 -15.33 3.32 -14.73
N TYR A 153 -14.75 2.12 -14.87
CA TYR A 153 -15.27 0.91 -14.23
C TYR A 153 -15.29 1.01 -12.70
N ILE A 154 -14.19 1.46 -12.08
CA ILE A 154 -14.09 1.61 -10.62
C ILE A 154 -15.15 2.59 -10.12
N GLN A 155 -15.29 3.74 -10.77
CA GLN A 155 -16.24 4.77 -10.37
C GLN A 155 -17.69 4.30 -10.45
N HIS A 156 -18.04 3.53 -11.51
CA HIS A 156 -19.40 3.05 -11.70
C HIS A 156 -19.79 1.84 -10.83
N ASN A 157 -18.83 0.96 -10.52
CA ASN A 157 -19.14 -0.32 -9.86
C ASN A 157 -18.82 -0.33 -8.37
N PHE A 158 -17.83 0.44 -7.91
CA PHE A 158 -17.40 0.41 -6.52
C PHE A 158 -17.77 1.67 -5.73
N GLU A 159 -18.07 2.77 -6.41
CA GLU A 159 -18.35 4.07 -5.79
C GLU A 159 -17.21 4.56 -4.86
N LEU A 160 -16.00 4.06 -5.08
CA LEU A 160 -14.80 4.44 -4.35
C LEU A 160 -13.92 5.37 -5.19
N PRO A 161 -13.27 6.35 -4.55
CA PRO A 161 -12.35 7.24 -5.24
C PRO A 161 -11.08 6.50 -5.71
N VAL A 162 -10.50 7.02 -6.79
CA VAL A 162 -9.21 6.57 -7.32
C VAL A 162 -8.20 7.67 -7.10
N LEU A 163 -7.01 7.31 -6.61
CA LEU A 163 -5.90 8.24 -6.49
C LEU A 163 -5.51 8.81 -7.86
N LYS A 164 -5.19 10.09 -7.91
CA LYS A 164 -4.77 10.78 -9.15
C LYS A 164 -3.42 10.26 -9.63
N THR A 165 -2.56 9.91 -8.68
CA THR A 165 -1.26 9.32 -8.96
C THR A 165 -1.44 7.89 -9.46
N GLN A 166 -0.81 7.58 -10.59
CA GLN A 166 -0.71 6.24 -11.14
C GLN A 166 0.74 5.77 -11.02
N ILE A 167 0.92 4.48 -10.77
CA ILE A 167 2.25 3.84 -10.73
C ILE A 167 2.40 3.01 -12.01
N HIS A 168 3.36 3.40 -12.82
CA HIS A 168 3.61 2.71 -14.09
C HIS A 168 4.48 1.45 -13.90
N ASP A 169 4.40 0.57 -14.90
CA ASP A 169 5.16 -0.68 -14.94
C ASP A 169 6.60 -0.38 -15.38
N TYR A 170 7.50 -0.29 -14.41
CA TYR A 170 8.94 -0.09 -14.64
C TYR A 170 9.74 -1.28 -14.12
N GLU A 171 10.72 -1.72 -14.87
CA GLU A 171 11.65 -2.80 -14.48
C GLU A 171 12.39 -2.51 -13.15
N ILE A 172 12.54 -1.25 -12.79
CA ILE A 172 13.20 -0.80 -11.57
C ILE A 172 12.56 -1.37 -10.30
N TYR A 173 11.25 -1.65 -10.33
CA TYR A 173 10.54 -2.26 -9.20
C TYR A 173 10.95 -3.72 -8.96
N GLY A 174 11.46 -4.41 -9.99
CA GLY A 174 12.07 -5.73 -9.84
C GLY A 174 13.56 -5.68 -9.52
N GLN A 175 14.26 -4.66 -10.00
CA GLN A 175 15.73 -4.54 -9.83
C GLN A 175 16.12 -4.07 -8.43
N ALA A 176 15.44 -3.08 -7.89
CA ALA A 176 15.77 -2.49 -6.60
C ALA A 176 15.76 -3.52 -5.44
N PRO A 177 14.76 -4.41 -5.29
CA PRO A 177 14.74 -5.43 -4.24
C PRO A 177 15.90 -6.42 -4.32
N LEU A 178 16.40 -6.75 -5.52
CA LEU A 178 17.58 -7.63 -5.67
C LEU A 178 18.83 -7.08 -4.99
N SER A 179 18.89 -5.76 -4.81
CA SER A 179 19.96 -5.07 -4.08
C SER A 179 19.56 -4.72 -2.64
N GLY A 180 18.43 -5.22 -2.14
CA GLY A 180 17.88 -4.89 -0.83
C GLY A 180 17.50 -3.40 -0.70
N GLN A 181 17.21 -2.71 -1.81
CA GLN A 181 16.95 -1.28 -1.81
C GLN A 181 15.54 -0.95 -2.26
N SER A 182 15.03 0.17 -1.76
CA SER A 182 13.85 0.79 -2.34
C SER A 182 14.20 1.52 -3.63
N VAL A 183 13.18 1.84 -4.43
CA VAL A 183 13.36 2.67 -5.63
C VAL A 183 13.97 4.04 -5.30
N PHE A 184 13.69 4.58 -4.11
CA PHE A 184 14.25 5.87 -3.67
C PHE A 184 15.77 5.84 -3.47
N LEU A 185 16.30 4.70 -3.02
CA LEU A 185 17.74 4.52 -2.82
C LEU A 185 18.43 4.06 -4.11
N TYR A 186 17.82 3.11 -4.81
CA TYR A 186 18.41 2.50 -6.01
C TYR A 186 18.43 3.47 -7.20
N ALA A 187 17.35 4.21 -7.42
CA ALA A 187 17.24 5.13 -8.56
C ALA A 187 16.45 6.40 -8.21
N PRO A 188 17.01 7.29 -7.36
CA PRO A 188 16.28 8.45 -6.80
C PRO A 188 15.82 9.47 -7.82
N LYS A 189 16.42 9.49 -9.01
CA LYS A 189 16.06 10.40 -10.13
C LYS A 189 15.12 9.76 -11.16
N HIS A 190 14.82 8.47 -11.01
CA HIS A 190 13.96 7.75 -11.95
C HIS A 190 12.50 8.23 -11.86
N LYS A 191 11.73 8.10 -12.94
CA LYS A 191 10.29 8.45 -12.97
C LYS A 191 9.48 7.70 -11.91
N ALA A 192 9.78 6.42 -11.66
CA ALA A 192 9.17 5.64 -10.60
C ALA A 192 9.30 6.31 -9.23
N ALA A 193 10.49 6.81 -8.88
CA ALA A 193 10.71 7.54 -7.62
C ALA A 193 9.88 8.84 -7.58
N GLN A 194 9.68 9.51 -8.71
CA GLN A 194 8.84 10.70 -8.78
C GLN A 194 7.37 10.39 -8.58
N GLU A 195 6.86 9.30 -9.19
CA GLU A 195 5.49 8.83 -9.00
C GLU A 195 5.22 8.46 -7.53
N LEU A 196 6.14 7.74 -6.90
CA LEU A 196 6.05 7.41 -5.47
C LEU A 196 6.06 8.67 -4.57
N ARG A 197 6.87 9.71 -4.90
CA ARG A 197 6.81 11.00 -4.20
C ARG A 197 5.46 11.70 -4.37
N ASN A 198 4.87 11.63 -5.56
CA ASN A 198 3.55 12.18 -5.81
C ASN A 198 2.48 11.45 -5.01
N LEU A 199 2.55 10.12 -4.94
CA LEU A 199 1.66 9.28 -4.13
C LEU A 199 1.74 9.68 -2.64
N LEU A 200 2.95 9.79 -2.07
CA LEU A 200 3.14 10.23 -0.69
C LEU A 200 2.55 11.63 -0.42
N ARG A 201 2.70 12.56 -1.37
CA ARG A 201 2.11 13.91 -1.24
C ARG A 201 0.58 13.87 -1.30
N GLU A 202 0.02 13.04 -2.16
CA GLU A 202 -1.42 12.87 -2.31
C GLU A 202 -2.03 12.26 -1.03
N MET A 203 -1.44 11.20 -0.50
CA MET A 203 -1.83 10.58 0.77
C MET A 203 -1.80 11.58 1.94
N ASN A 204 -0.74 12.37 2.04
CA ASN A 204 -0.62 13.41 3.07
C ASN A 204 -1.70 14.50 2.97
N LYS A 205 -2.16 14.83 1.75
CA LYS A 205 -3.27 15.76 1.56
C LYS A 205 -4.59 15.15 2.02
N ILE A 206 -4.85 13.90 1.66
CA ILE A 206 -6.05 13.16 2.08
C ILE A 206 -6.12 13.12 3.61
N TYR A 207 -5.05 12.71 4.27
CA TYR A 207 -5.01 12.61 5.73
C TYR A 207 -5.21 13.94 6.45
N LYS A 208 -4.75 15.05 5.88
CA LYS A 208 -4.92 16.39 6.47
C LYS A 208 -6.31 16.99 6.23
N SER A 209 -7.08 16.44 5.32
CA SER A 209 -8.43 16.92 4.99
C SER A 209 -9.54 16.23 5.78
N GLN A 210 -9.17 15.27 6.63
CA GLN A 210 -10.03 14.62 7.61
C GLN A 210 -10.09 15.40 8.92
#